data_cec445746d7c8ec36026ed0049d68e79
#
_entry.id   cec445746d7c8ec36026ed0049d68e79
#
_cell.length_a   1.000
_cell.length_b   1.000
_cell.length_c   1.000
_cell.angle_alpha   90.00
_cell.angle_beta   90.00
_cell.angle_gamma   90.00
#
_symmetry.space_group_name_H-M   'P 1'
#
loop_
_entity.id
_entity.type
_entity.pdbx_description
1 polymer ?
#
loop_
_entity_poly.entity_id
_entity_poly.type
_entity_poly.pdbx_seq_one_letter_code
_entity_poly.pdbx_strand_id
1 'polypeptide(L)'
;MIDIVLLVLKIGILVLMYLFIWQVVRMAVGNVRNPSGAVVAPDVALPEGARPVPVFTSQERETRREERASERTMAGDSLDFSGIINPRLVVEESAIVPAGVVFPLDGWVTVGRAASSNIVLDEHFVSSTHARFVPRGQLYFVEDLGSTNGTFVNDRLVTEAQLGLDTRVRIGETTFRYEE
;
A
#
# COMPACT_ATOMS: atom_id res chain seq x y z
N MET A 1 25.54 51.55 3.79
CA MET A 1 25.02 50.83 2.59
C MET A 1 25.15 49.31 2.73
N ILE A 2 26.26 48.79 3.23
CA ILE A 2 26.47 47.33 3.43
C ILE A 2 25.44 46.74 4.37
N ASP A 3 25.09 47.44 5.47
CA ASP A 3 24.14 46.95 6.47
C ASP A 3 22.70 46.77 5.89
N ILE A 4 22.30 47.61 4.99
CA ILE A 4 20.98 47.52 4.32
C ILE A 4 20.95 46.30 3.39
N VAL A 5 22.03 46.05 2.67
CA VAL A 5 22.16 44.89 1.79
C VAL A 5 22.13 43.59 2.58
N LEU A 6 22.84 43.55 3.72
CA LEU A 6 22.84 42.41 4.63
C LEU A 6 21.45 42.16 5.27
N LEU A 7 20.72 43.26 5.59
CA LEU A 7 19.36 43.15 6.14
C LEU A 7 18.40 42.55 5.10
N VAL A 8 18.46 43.08 3.84
CA VAL A 8 17.60 42.54 2.75
C VAL A 8 17.91 41.07 2.47
N LEU A 9 19.19 40.68 2.49
CA LEU A 9 19.60 39.32 2.28
C LEU A 9 19.06 38.39 3.39
N LYS A 10 19.12 38.81 4.67
CA LYS A 10 18.58 38.06 5.80
C LYS A 10 17.07 37.87 5.69
N ILE A 11 16.36 38.95 5.33
CA ILE A 11 14.88 38.86 5.15
C ILE A 11 14.54 37.95 3.97
N GLY A 12 15.28 38.00 2.87
CA GLY A 12 15.09 37.14 1.71
C GLY A 12 15.25 35.65 2.05
N ILE A 13 16.29 35.29 2.82
CA ILE A 13 16.51 33.90 3.27
C ILE A 13 15.40 33.45 4.22
N LEU A 14 14.95 34.31 5.15
CA LEU A 14 13.84 34.01 6.05
C LEU A 14 12.54 33.74 5.29
N VAL A 15 12.20 34.57 4.32
CA VAL A 15 11.00 34.39 3.49
C VAL A 15 11.07 33.08 2.70
N LEU A 16 12.22 32.77 2.13
CA LEU A 16 12.43 31.52 1.37
C LEU A 16 12.29 30.29 2.27
N MET A 17 12.81 30.37 3.50
CA MET A 17 12.67 29.31 4.49
C MET A 17 11.21 29.10 4.92
N TYR A 18 10.46 30.21 5.14
CA TYR A 18 9.04 30.13 5.46
C TYR A 18 8.19 29.57 4.32
N LEU A 19 8.48 29.95 3.07
CA LEU A 19 7.81 29.39 1.89
C LEU A 19 8.10 27.89 1.74
N PHE A 20 9.32 27.47 2.02
CA PHE A 20 9.69 26.07 1.99
C PHE A 20 8.94 25.27 3.08
N ILE A 21 8.93 25.76 4.32
CA ILE A 21 8.19 25.14 5.42
C ILE A 21 6.68 25.09 5.10
N TRP A 22 6.12 26.16 4.56
CA TRP A 22 4.71 26.20 4.16
C TRP A 22 4.38 25.16 3.08
N GLN A 23 5.28 24.98 2.11
CA GLN A 23 5.13 23.99 1.06
C GLN A 23 5.18 22.57 1.62
N VAL A 24 6.10 22.29 2.55
CA VAL A 24 6.21 21.00 3.24
C VAL A 24 4.95 20.71 4.07
N VAL A 25 4.48 21.69 4.84
CA VAL A 25 3.25 21.56 5.65
C VAL A 25 2.03 21.35 4.77
N ARG A 26 1.93 22.06 3.65
CA ARG A 26 0.83 21.89 2.69
C ARG A 26 0.82 20.48 2.08
N MET A 27 1.99 19.92 1.79
CA MET A 27 2.14 18.55 1.29
C MET A 27 1.75 17.52 2.36
N ALA A 28 2.14 17.74 3.61
CA ALA A 28 1.79 16.87 4.74
C ALA A 28 0.30 16.89 5.09
N VAL A 29 -0.36 18.06 5.02
CA VAL A 29 -1.80 18.21 5.33
C VAL A 29 -2.69 17.76 4.17
N GLY A 30 -2.19 17.78 2.92
CA GLY A 30 -2.93 17.31 1.75
C GLY A 30 -3.27 15.81 1.77
N ASN A 31 -2.58 15.03 2.59
CA ASN A 31 -2.73 13.58 2.65
C ASN A 31 -3.67 13.08 3.77
N VAL A 32 -4.31 13.99 4.56
CA VAL A 32 -5.18 13.63 5.70
C VAL A 32 -6.67 13.90 5.42
N ARG A 33 -7.07 14.09 4.17
CA ARG A 33 -8.50 14.22 3.82
C ARG A 33 -9.01 12.97 3.13
N ASN A 34 -9.28 11.94 3.93
CA ASN A 34 -10.33 10.99 3.63
C ASN A 34 -11.38 11.09 4.76
N PRO A 35 -12.33 12.00 4.70
CA PRO A 35 -13.49 11.94 5.57
C PRO A 35 -14.36 10.79 5.04
N SER A 36 -14.56 9.77 5.86
CA SER A 36 -15.65 8.82 5.71
C SER A 36 -16.94 9.64 5.59
N GLY A 37 -17.38 9.87 4.37
CA GLY A 37 -18.64 10.50 4.08
C GLY A 37 -19.74 9.57 4.56
N ALA A 38 -20.36 9.90 5.69
CA ALA A 38 -21.67 9.42 6.01
C ALA A 38 -22.58 9.87 4.84
N VAL A 39 -23.04 8.92 4.05
CA VAL A 39 -24.05 9.15 3.02
C VAL A 39 -25.36 9.44 3.76
N VAL A 40 -25.64 10.71 3.95
CA VAL A 40 -27.01 11.17 4.27
C VAL A 40 -27.78 10.94 2.96
N ALA A 41 -28.66 9.98 2.97
CA ALA A 41 -29.60 9.74 1.86
C ALA A 41 -30.45 11.00 1.70
N PRO A 42 -30.56 11.60 0.50
CA PRO A 42 -31.57 12.61 0.26
C PRO A 42 -32.94 11.96 0.30
N ASP A 43 -33.87 12.65 0.92
CA ASP A 43 -35.29 12.34 0.99
C ASP A 43 -35.84 12.31 -0.45
N VAL A 44 -35.83 11.12 -1.08
CA VAL A 44 -36.40 10.91 -2.42
C VAL A 44 -37.86 10.60 -2.21
N ALA A 45 -38.70 11.56 -2.49
CA ALA A 45 -40.16 11.37 -2.64
C ALA A 45 -40.41 10.20 -3.58
N LEU A 46 -41.06 9.15 -3.10
CA LEU A 46 -41.44 7.98 -3.86
C LEU A 46 -42.41 8.35 -4.98
N PRO A 47 -42.19 8.00 -6.24
CA PRO A 47 -43.18 8.18 -7.27
C PRO A 47 -44.38 7.24 -7.01
N GLU A 48 -45.59 7.81 -7.09
CA GLU A 48 -46.85 7.08 -7.05
C GLU A 48 -46.88 6.05 -8.19
N GLY A 49 -46.78 4.76 -7.83
CA GLY A 49 -46.78 3.66 -8.80
C GLY A 49 -45.90 2.48 -8.42
N ALA A 50 -45.24 2.52 -7.28
CA ALA A 50 -44.39 1.41 -6.80
C ALA A 50 -45.27 0.17 -6.50
N ARG A 51 -45.01 -0.92 -7.20
CA ARG A 51 -45.58 -2.24 -6.94
C ARG A 51 -45.23 -2.64 -5.47
N PRO A 52 -46.17 -3.27 -4.72
CA PRO A 52 -45.89 -3.67 -3.35
C PRO A 52 -44.69 -4.64 -3.32
N VAL A 53 -43.64 -4.25 -2.57
CA VAL A 53 -42.51 -5.16 -2.32
C VAL A 53 -43.04 -6.31 -1.46
N PRO A 54 -42.80 -7.56 -1.83
CA PRO A 54 -43.26 -8.68 -1.04
C PRO A 54 -42.59 -8.64 0.34
N VAL A 55 -43.43 -8.52 1.37
CA VAL A 55 -42.99 -8.61 2.78
C VAL A 55 -42.76 -10.09 3.08
N PHE A 56 -41.54 -10.52 3.05
CA PHE A 56 -41.16 -11.90 3.41
C PHE A 56 -41.29 -12.11 4.92
N THR A 57 -41.92 -13.20 5.31
CA THR A 57 -42.04 -13.63 6.71
C THR A 57 -40.66 -14.01 7.25
N SER A 58 -40.53 -14.02 8.59
CA SER A 58 -39.27 -14.35 9.25
C SER A 58 -38.73 -15.75 8.82
N GLN A 59 -39.60 -16.69 8.54
CA GLN A 59 -39.25 -18.04 8.07
C GLN A 59 -38.70 -18.05 6.64
N GLU A 60 -39.26 -17.23 5.74
CA GLU A 60 -38.75 -17.11 4.35
C GLU A 60 -37.39 -16.40 4.29
N ARG A 61 -37.08 -15.57 5.28
CA ARG A 61 -35.76 -14.93 5.42
C ARG A 61 -34.70 -15.91 5.92
N GLU A 62 -35.09 -16.83 6.79
CA GLU A 62 -34.19 -17.87 7.34
C GLU A 62 -33.86 -18.92 6.27
N THR A 63 -34.85 -19.44 5.54
CA THR A 63 -34.62 -20.41 4.45
C THR A 63 -33.78 -19.78 3.31
N ARG A 64 -34.03 -18.53 2.97
CA ARG A 64 -33.24 -17.85 1.94
C ARG A 64 -31.81 -17.50 2.40
N ARG A 65 -31.61 -17.39 3.72
CA ARG A 65 -30.29 -17.18 4.30
C ARG A 65 -29.50 -18.50 4.33
N GLU A 66 -30.17 -19.62 4.57
CA GLU A 66 -29.59 -20.96 4.50
C GLU A 66 -29.28 -21.37 3.06
N GLU A 67 -30.18 -21.08 2.10
CA GLU A 67 -29.91 -21.28 0.67
C GLU A 67 -28.72 -20.46 0.19
N ARG A 68 -28.63 -19.17 0.57
CA ARG A 68 -27.46 -18.32 0.23
C ARG A 68 -26.19 -18.74 0.95
N ALA A 69 -26.29 -19.33 2.15
CA ALA A 69 -25.14 -19.90 2.85
C ALA A 69 -24.67 -21.18 2.17
N SER A 70 -25.62 -22.02 1.73
CA SER A 70 -25.35 -23.24 0.96
C SER A 70 -24.79 -22.93 -0.45
N GLU A 71 -25.33 -21.93 -1.13
CA GLU A 71 -24.77 -21.46 -2.42
C GLU A 71 -23.37 -20.85 -2.27
N ARG A 72 -23.09 -20.14 -1.16
CA ARG A 72 -21.75 -19.67 -0.85
C ARG A 72 -20.77 -20.80 -0.54
N THR A 73 -21.23 -21.89 0.05
CA THR A 73 -20.40 -23.07 0.32
C THR A 73 -20.14 -23.86 -0.97
N MET A 74 -21.06 -23.82 -1.94
CA MET A 74 -20.88 -24.47 -3.25
C MET A 74 -20.16 -23.58 -4.27
N ALA A 75 -20.28 -22.23 -4.13
CA ALA A 75 -19.50 -21.27 -4.92
C ALA A 75 -18.10 -21.02 -4.34
N GLY A 76 -17.79 -21.60 -3.19
CA GLY A 76 -16.51 -21.51 -2.49
C GLY A 76 -15.49 -22.57 -2.93
N ASP A 77 -15.75 -23.31 -4.03
CA ASP A 77 -14.68 -23.99 -4.76
C ASP A 77 -13.99 -22.96 -5.69
N SER A 78 -13.56 -21.85 -5.11
CA SER A 78 -12.43 -21.12 -5.65
C SER A 78 -11.31 -22.15 -5.64
N LEU A 79 -10.96 -22.62 -6.83
CA LEU A 79 -9.73 -23.39 -7.06
C LEU A 79 -8.65 -22.71 -6.22
N ASP A 80 -8.30 -23.35 -5.13
CA ASP A 80 -7.24 -22.87 -4.24
C ASP A 80 -5.92 -23.05 -4.99
N PHE A 81 -5.60 -22.05 -5.82
CA PHE A 81 -4.33 -21.97 -6.53
C PHE A 81 -3.16 -21.68 -5.60
N SER A 82 -3.40 -21.52 -4.28
CA SER A 82 -2.37 -21.32 -3.29
C SER A 82 -1.38 -22.51 -3.18
N GLY A 83 -1.71 -23.63 -3.80
CA GLY A 83 -0.81 -24.79 -3.93
C GLY A 83 0.12 -24.76 -5.17
N ILE A 84 -0.06 -23.82 -6.10
CA ILE A 84 0.68 -23.78 -7.36
C ILE A 84 1.68 -22.63 -7.40
N ILE A 85 1.41 -21.53 -6.69
CA ILE A 85 2.29 -20.36 -6.63
C ILE A 85 2.73 -20.20 -5.18
N ASN A 86 4.03 -20.24 -4.93
CA ASN A 86 4.63 -19.98 -3.63
C ASN A 86 5.53 -18.74 -3.71
N PRO A 87 4.90 -17.55 -3.78
CA PRO A 87 5.62 -16.31 -3.99
C PRO A 87 6.55 -16.03 -2.83
N ARG A 88 7.80 -15.74 -3.16
CA ARG A 88 8.85 -15.50 -2.17
C ARG A 88 9.90 -14.53 -2.68
N LEU A 89 10.58 -13.91 -1.73
CA LEU A 89 11.75 -13.09 -1.99
C LEU A 89 12.99 -13.84 -1.54
N VAL A 90 13.96 -13.97 -2.41
CA VAL A 90 15.27 -14.55 -2.11
C VAL A 90 16.29 -13.42 -2.06
N VAL A 91 17.06 -13.33 -1.00
CA VAL A 91 18.15 -12.34 -0.90
C VAL A 91 19.26 -12.73 -1.85
N GLU A 92 19.55 -11.88 -2.84
CA GLU A 92 20.70 -12.05 -3.72
C GLU A 92 21.96 -11.38 -3.15
N GLU A 93 21.78 -10.14 -2.66
CA GLU A 93 22.86 -9.33 -2.11
C GLU A 93 22.35 -8.48 -0.95
N SER A 94 23.08 -8.43 0.15
CA SER A 94 22.80 -7.56 1.30
C SER A 94 24.01 -7.48 2.20
N ALA A 95 24.20 -6.33 2.86
CA ALA A 95 25.23 -6.14 3.87
C ALA A 95 24.86 -6.76 5.23
N ILE A 96 23.57 -6.99 5.49
CA ILE A 96 23.06 -7.37 6.81
C ILE A 96 22.33 -8.72 6.83
N VAL A 97 21.83 -9.18 5.69
CA VAL A 97 21.12 -10.47 5.56
C VAL A 97 21.93 -11.40 4.67
N PRO A 98 22.20 -12.65 5.09
CA PRO A 98 22.94 -13.59 4.24
C PRO A 98 22.23 -13.83 2.90
N ALA A 99 22.99 -13.90 1.81
CA ALA A 99 22.47 -14.30 0.51
C ALA A 99 21.84 -15.70 0.58
N GLY A 100 20.74 -15.89 -0.15
CA GLY A 100 19.96 -17.12 -0.15
C GLY A 100 18.90 -17.21 0.95
N VAL A 101 18.82 -16.25 1.87
CA VAL A 101 17.69 -16.19 2.82
C VAL A 101 16.41 -15.95 2.05
N VAL A 102 15.35 -16.68 2.42
CA VAL A 102 14.05 -16.69 1.75
C VAL A 102 12.99 -16.08 2.67
N PHE A 103 12.26 -15.11 2.17
CA PHE A 103 11.10 -14.53 2.82
C PHE A 103 9.85 -14.91 2.03
N PRO A 104 8.96 -15.76 2.57
CA PRO A 104 7.70 -16.06 1.92
C PRO A 104 6.82 -14.81 1.86
N LEU A 105 6.11 -14.63 0.75
CA LEU A 105 5.13 -13.58 0.59
C LEU A 105 3.74 -14.16 0.86
N ASP A 106 3.30 -14.07 2.12
CA ASP A 106 1.99 -14.50 2.55
C ASP A 106 1.14 -13.26 2.84
N GLY A 107 0.39 -12.82 1.84
CA GLY A 107 -0.39 -11.60 1.90
C GLY A 107 0.45 -10.33 1.78
N TRP A 108 0.14 -9.32 2.59
CA TRP A 108 0.84 -8.03 2.58
C TRP A 108 2.10 -8.10 3.42
N VAL A 109 3.23 -7.82 2.82
CA VAL A 109 4.54 -7.85 3.48
C VAL A 109 5.19 -6.47 3.39
N THR A 110 5.45 -5.86 4.54
CA THR A 110 6.16 -4.57 4.64
C THR A 110 7.65 -4.78 4.83
N VAL A 111 8.43 -3.92 4.18
CA VAL A 111 9.89 -3.86 4.31
C VAL A 111 10.30 -2.50 4.84
N GLY A 112 11.18 -2.45 5.79
CA GLY A 112 11.67 -1.21 6.35
C GLY A 112 12.67 -1.41 7.48
N ARG A 113 13.24 -0.31 7.96
CA ARG A 113 14.20 -0.34 9.06
C ARG A 113 13.55 -0.51 10.43
N ALA A 114 12.28 -0.12 10.57
CA ALA A 114 11.59 -0.26 11.85
C ALA A 114 11.32 -1.73 12.19
N ALA A 115 11.45 -2.08 13.47
CA ALA A 115 11.17 -3.42 13.98
C ALA A 115 9.70 -3.86 13.80
N SER A 116 8.80 -2.92 13.46
CA SER A 116 7.39 -3.20 13.12
C SER A 116 7.19 -3.69 11.69
N SER A 117 8.22 -3.66 10.85
CA SER A 117 8.15 -4.19 9.48
C SER A 117 8.21 -5.72 9.49
N ASN A 118 7.56 -6.37 8.51
CA ASN A 118 7.62 -7.82 8.36
C ASN A 118 9.04 -8.30 7.99
N ILE A 119 9.71 -7.55 7.10
CA ILE A 119 11.12 -7.74 6.77
C ILE A 119 11.87 -6.52 7.29
N VAL A 120 12.69 -6.73 8.29
CA VAL A 120 13.48 -5.66 8.91
C VAL A 120 14.85 -5.59 8.24
N LEU A 121 15.14 -4.45 7.62
CA LEU A 121 16.44 -4.12 7.05
C LEU A 121 17.02 -2.95 7.85
N ASP A 122 17.87 -3.24 8.83
CA ASP A 122 18.54 -2.20 9.63
C ASP A 122 19.73 -1.60 8.88
N GLU A 123 19.40 -0.96 7.75
CA GLU A 123 20.35 -0.27 6.89
C GLU A 123 20.11 1.23 6.89
N HIS A 124 21.20 2.00 6.75
CA HIS A 124 21.14 3.47 6.76
C HIS A 124 20.29 4.03 5.60
N PHE A 125 20.29 3.37 4.47
CA PHE A 125 19.56 3.78 3.27
C PHE A 125 18.11 3.29 3.22
N VAL A 126 17.64 2.56 4.24
CA VAL A 126 16.27 2.06 4.33
C VAL A 126 15.44 2.95 5.25
N SER A 127 14.30 3.44 4.78
CA SER A 127 13.34 4.20 5.58
C SER A 127 12.66 3.32 6.63
N SER A 128 12.14 3.91 7.72
CA SER A 128 11.45 3.16 8.78
C SER A 128 10.35 2.25 8.24
N THR A 129 9.53 2.76 7.32
CA THR A 129 8.64 1.99 6.46
C THR A 129 9.02 2.36 5.04
N HIS A 130 9.58 1.44 4.26
CA HIS A 130 10.20 1.75 2.97
C HIS A 130 9.32 1.35 1.80
N ALA A 131 8.95 0.09 1.76
CA ALA A 131 8.16 -0.48 0.69
C ALA A 131 7.19 -1.53 1.22
N ARG A 132 6.25 -1.93 0.38
CA ARG A 132 5.27 -2.97 0.67
C ARG A 132 5.10 -3.87 -0.54
N PHE A 133 5.05 -5.19 -0.30
CA PHE A 133 4.65 -6.19 -1.28
C PHE A 133 3.18 -6.49 -1.10
N VAL A 134 2.42 -6.45 -2.19
CA VAL A 134 0.94 -6.52 -2.16
C VAL A 134 0.46 -7.53 -3.19
N PRO A 135 -0.33 -8.55 -2.79
CA PRO A 135 -1.00 -9.42 -3.74
C PRO A 135 -2.20 -8.71 -4.38
N ARG A 136 -2.33 -8.83 -5.70
CA ARG A 136 -3.49 -8.38 -6.47
C ARG A 136 -3.91 -9.49 -7.44
N GLY A 137 -4.90 -10.28 -7.03
CA GLY A 137 -5.27 -11.51 -7.73
C GLY A 137 -4.16 -12.54 -7.61
N GLN A 138 -3.64 -13.02 -8.73
CA GLN A 138 -2.53 -13.98 -8.80
C GLN A 138 -1.16 -13.30 -8.96
N LEU A 139 -1.10 -11.97 -8.91
CA LEU A 139 0.12 -11.20 -9.14
C LEU A 139 0.55 -10.49 -7.87
N TYR A 140 1.86 -10.33 -7.68
CA TYR A 140 2.43 -9.48 -6.66
C TYR A 140 2.92 -8.17 -7.23
N PHE A 141 2.79 -7.13 -6.43
CA PHE A 141 3.29 -5.79 -6.72
C PHE A 141 4.18 -5.32 -5.58
N VAL A 142 5.19 -4.54 -5.90
CA VAL A 142 5.92 -3.75 -4.91
C VAL A 142 5.47 -2.31 -5.02
N GLU A 143 5.21 -1.68 -3.87
CA GLU A 143 4.83 -0.27 -3.73
C GLU A 143 5.85 0.43 -2.85
N ASP A 144 6.42 1.54 -3.32
CA ASP A 144 7.22 2.44 -2.49
C ASP A 144 6.31 3.27 -1.59
N LEU A 145 6.60 3.32 -0.31
CA LEU A 145 5.79 4.04 0.68
C LEU A 145 6.31 5.46 0.97
N GLY A 146 6.88 6.12 -0.03
CA GLY A 146 7.48 7.43 0.09
C GLY A 146 8.87 7.37 0.75
N SER A 147 9.65 6.36 0.38
CA SER A 147 10.97 6.18 0.93
C SER A 147 11.93 7.31 0.53
N THR A 148 12.97 7.53 1.33
CA THR A 148 13.94 8.60 1.10
C THR A 148 14.84 8.30 -0.10
N ASN A 149 15.23 7.05 -0.28
CA ASN A 149 16.19 6.64 -1.32
C ASN A 149 15.55 5.90 -2.49
N GLY A 150 14.26 5.59 -2.40
CA GLY A 150 13.49 4.93 -3.44
C GLY A 150 13.64 3.41 -3.47
N THR A 151 12.62 2.79 -4.06
CA THR A 151 12.58 1.36 -4.37
C THR A 151 12.91 1.16 -5.86
N PHE A 152 13.76 0.21 -6.17
CA PHE A 152 14.18 -0.06 -7.55
C PHE A 152 13.76 -1.45 -7.98
N VAL A 153 13.20 -1.56 -9.17
CA VAL A 153 12.84 -2.83 -9.81
C VAL A 153 13.61 -2.94 -11.12
N ASN A 154 14.45 -3.97 -11.24
CA ASN A 154 15.37 -4.17 -12.37
C ASN A 154 16.15 -2.86 -12.68
N ASP A 155 16.75 -2.27 -11.64
CA ASP A 155 17.53 -1.01 -11.64
C ASP A 155 16.74 0.25 -12.05
N ARG A 156 15.43 0.18 -12.13
CA ARG A 156 14.57 1.34 -12.38
C ARG A 156 13.88 1.78 -11.10
N LEU A 157 13.96 3.06 -10.78
CA LEU A 157 13.22 3.66 -9.69
C LEU A 157 11.72 3.59 -9.98
N VAL A 158 10.96 3.08 -9.02
CA VAL A 158 9.50 2.90 -9.16
C VAL A 158 8.76 3.41 -7.93
N THR A 159 7.54 3.86 -8.13
CA THR A 159 6.56 4.07 -7.06
C THR A 159 5.70 2.83 -6.85
N GLU A 160 5.46 2.11 -7.93
CA GLU A 160 4.77 0.83 -7.94
C GLU A 160 5.25 0.03 -9.16
N ALA A 161 5.41 -1.28 -8.99
CA ALA A 161 5.72 -2.18 -10.09
C ALA A 161 5.15 -3.58 -9.84
N GLN A 162 4.69 -4.22 -10.92
CA GLN A 162 4.33 -5.63 -10.92
C GLN A 162 5.61 -6.47 -10.87
N LEU A 163 5.56 -7.55 -10.07
CA LEU A 163 6.64 -8.54 -10.00
C LEU A 163 6.31 -9.72 -10.92
N GLY A 164 7.31 -10.21 -11.60
CA GLY A 164 7.28 -11.46 -12.35
C GLY A 164 8.47 -12.31 -11.95
N LEU A 165 8.55 -13.53 -12.44
CA LEU A 165 9.67 -14.45 -12.19
C LEU A 165 11.02 -13.75 -12.41
N ASP A 166 11.96 -13.99 -11.51
CA ASP A 166 13.31 -13.43 -11.53
C ASP A 166 13.40 -11.89 -11.49
N THR A 167 12.29 -11.22 -11.16
CA THR A 167 12.31 -9.76 -10.96
C THR A 167 13.18 -9.40 -9.75
N ARG A 168 14.14 -8.50 -9.96
CA ARG A 168 15.01 -7.98 -8.90
C ARG A 168 14.41 -6.73 -8.28
N VAL A 169 14.31 -6.72 -6.95
CA VAL A 169 13.85 -5.57 -6.18
C VAL A 169 14.97 -5.14 -5.24
N ARG A 170 15.47 -3.91 -5.41
CA ARG A 170 16.50 -3.34 -4.53
C ARG A 170 15.90 -2.29 -3.62
N ILE A 171 16.16 -2.46 -2.32
CA ILE A 171 15.74 -1.58 -1.23
C ILE A 171 16.97 -1.30 -0.37
N GLY A 172 17.44 -0.04 -0.37
CA GLY A 172 18.73 0.29 0.22
C GLY A 172 19.88 -0.44 -0.49
N GLU A 173 20.68 -1.17 0.26
CA GLU A 173 21.79 -2.00 -0.21
C GLU A 173 21.39 -3.47 -0.42
N THR A 174 20.16 -3.84 -0.02
CA THR A 174 19.64 -5.20 -0.16
C THR A 174 18.92 -5.38 -1.49
N THR A 175 19.30 -6.40 -2.24
CA THR A 175 18.66 -6.85 -3.48
C THR A 175 17.97 -8.20 -3.26
N PHE A 176 16.69 -8.22 -3.56
CA PHE A 176 15.86 -9.42 -3.54
C PHE A 176 15.57 -9.88 -4.96
N ARG A 177 15.47 -11.18 -5.16
CA ARG A 177 14.88 -11.78 -6.35
C ARG A 177 13.51 -12.35 -6.00
N TYR A 178 12.52 -12.01 -6.79
CA TYR A 178 11.18 -12.57 -6.68
C TYR A 178 11.11 -13.93 -7.37
N GLU A 179 10.54 -14.93 -6.68
CA GLU A 179 10.29 -16.28 -7.17
C GLU A 179 8.85 -16.71 -6.84
N GLU A 180 8.31 -17.59 -7.65
CA GLU A 180 6.99 -18.22 -7.49
C GLU A 180 7.09 -19.73 -7.37
#